data_8f93728bcf219d4d850960b520c98485
#
_entry.id   8f93728bcf219d4d850960b520c98485
#
_cell.length_a   1.000
_cell.length_b   1.000
_cell.length_c   1.000
_cell.angle_alpha   90.00
_cell.angle_beta   90.00
_cell.angle_gamma   90.00
#
_symmetry.space_group_name_H-M   'P 1'
#
loop_
_entity.id
_entity.type
_entity.pdbx_description
1 polymer ?
#
loop_
_entity_poly.entity_id
_entity_poly.type
_entity_poly.pdbx_seq_one_letter_code
_entity_poly.pdbx_strand_id
1 'polypeptide(L)'
;IDLTDENGFFQWLFNWLFGSKDKEEEPAPAYSGWRTENGKTYYYAQDTNKKVTGLRSIDGKLYYFDANGVKQDNVTFGIDVSKYQSGLDWNKIKKSGVSFVIIRIGYRGYGAAGNLVKDPMFEEHFTNARNAGLKVGVYFFTQAVNEAEAQEEADGCNWALNGRMLDYPIFYDTEASTAPRGTGRADGLGVEDRTKCAIA
;
A
#
# COMPACT_ATOMS: atom_id res chain seq x y z
N ILE A 1 1.63 -40.23 57.17
CA ILE A 1 1.54 -38.76 57.27
C ILE A 1 1.12 -38.27 55.92
N ASP A 2 -0.14 -37.93 55.84
CA ASP A 2 -0.72 -37.36 54.62
C ASP A 2 -0.18 -35.93 54.46
N LEU A 3 0.59 -35.71 53.39
CA LEU A 3 1.20 -34.41 53.08
C LEU A 3 0.35 -33.60 52.12
N THR A 4 -0.96 -33.80 52.12
CA THR A 4 -1.89 -32.93 51.35
C THR A 4 -2.03 -31.62 52.11
N ASP A 5 -1.47 -30.58 51.54
CA ASP A 5 -1.56 -29.21 52.02
C ASP A 5 -2.98 -28.64 51.71
N GLU A 6 -3.95 -28.99 52.56
CA GLU A 6 -5.34 -28.54 52.40
C GLU A 6 -5.52 -27.02 52.48
N ASN A 7 -4.46 -26.25 52.89
CA ASN A 7 -4.54 -24.80 53.05
C ASN A 7 -3.47 -24.02 52.28
N GLY A 8 -2.71 -24.65 51.39
CA GLY A 8 -1.66 -23.99 50.62
C GLY A 8 -0.47 -23.47 51.43
N PHE A 9 -0.38 -23.86 52.75
CA PHE A 9 0.65 -23.38 53.66
C PHE A 9 2.05 -23.82 53.22
N PHE A 10 2.22 -25.05 52.77
CA PHE A 10 3.52 -25.52 52.28
C PHE A 10 3.89 -24.86 50.94
N GLN A 11 2.94 -24.61 50.08
CA GLN A 11 3.17 -23.87 48.83
C GLN A 11 3.57 -22.43 49.13
N TRP A 12 2.87 -21.75 50.07
CA TRP A 12 3.21 -20.42 50.53
C TRP A 12 4.60 -20.37 51.18
N LEU A 13 4.91 -21.32 52.06
CA LEU A 13 6.21 -21.42 52.74
C LEU A 13 7.34 -21.72 51.76
N PHE A 14 7.11 -22.59 50.77
CA PHE A 14 8.07 -22.92 49.71
C PHE A 14 8.33 -21.69 48.84
N ASN A 15 7.30 -20.98 48.43
CA ASN A 15 7.42 -19.74 47.67
C ASN A 15 8.08 -18.61 48.48
N TRP A 16 7.88 -18.58 49.80
CA TRP A 16 8.55 -17.63 50.68
C TRP A 16 10.05 -17.97 50.89
N LEU A 17 10.40 -19.23 50.98
CA LEU A 17 11.78 -19.70 51.23
C LEU A 17 12.59 -19.81 49.93
N PHE A 18 11.97 -20.20 48.84
CA PHE A 18 12.64 -20.59 47.60
C PHE A 18 12.03 -19.93 46.34
N GLY A 19 10.90 -19.29 46.48
CA GLY A 19 10.36 -18.51 45.39
C GLY A 19 11.34 -17.39 45.09
N SER A 20 11.98 -17.42 43.93
CA SER A 20 12.51 -16.23 43.36
C SER A 20 11.36 -15.22 43.41
N LYS A 21 11.56 -14.08 44.08
CA LYS A 21 10.75 -12.91 43.79
C LYS A 21 10.93 -12.68 42.31
N ASP A 22 10.02 -13.19 41.49
CA ASP A 22 9.75 -12.58 40.22
C ASP A 22 9.47 -11.14 40.63
N LYS A 23 10.46 -10.29 40.44
CA LYS A 23 10.20 -8.85 40.38
C LYS A 23 9.13 -8.77 39.29
N GLU A 24 7.87 -8.54 39.68
CA GLU A 24 6.96 -7.88 38.77
C GLU A 24 7.78 -6.68 38.30
N GLU A 25 8.34 -6.78 37.08
CA GLU A 25 8.88 -5.63 36.41
C GLU A 25 7.72 -4.63 36.38
N GLU A 26 7.86 -3.55 37.13
CA GLU A 26 6.93 -2.44 37.00
C GLU A 26 6.79 -2.21 35.50
N PRO A 27 5.55 -2.19 34.97
CA PRO A 27 5.34 -2.03 33.54
C PRO A 27 6.13 -0.78 33.14
N ALA A 28 7.09 -0.97 32.21
CA ALA A 28 7.92 0.12 31.74
C ALA A 28 7.02 1.32 31.43
N PRO A 29 7.37 2.53 31.88
CA PRO A 29 6.50 3.69 31.74
C PRO A 29 6.03 3.78 30.30
N ALA A 30 4.72 3.92 30.12
CA ALA A 30 4.07 3.96 28.81
C ALA A 30 4.77 5.04 27.97
N TYR A 31 5.44 4.64 26.90
CA TYR A 31 6.19 5.53 26.03
C TYR A 31 5.52 5.58 24.66
N SER A 32 5.30 6.77 24.15
CA SER A 32 4.84 6.98 22.78
C SER A 32 5.75 7.98 22.06
N GLY A 33 5.81 7.88 20.75
CA GLY A 33 6.61 8.77 19.92
C GLY A 33 7.92 8.15 19.41
N TRP A 34 8.81 9.01 18.93
CA TRP A 34 10.09 8.61 18.34
C TRP A 34 11.11 8.19 19.39
N ARG A 35 11.82 7.09 19.13
CA ARG A 35 12.91 6.61 19.98
C ARG A 35 14.00 5.96 19.14
N THR A 36 15.26 6.26 19.48
CA THR A 36 16.44 5.63 18.89
C THR A 36 17.12 4.73 19.94
N GLU A 37 17.29 3.47 19.60
CA GLU A 37 17.90 2.43 20.45
C GLU A 37 18.95 1.69 19.62
N ASN A 38 20.19 1.62 20.10
CA ASN A 38 21.29 0.92 19.41
C ASN A 38 21.44 1.30 17.92
N GLY A 39 21.31 2.59 17.61
CA GLY A 39 21.43 3.12 16.25
C GLY A 39 20.21 2.84 15.34
N LYS A 40 19.14 2.24 15.85
CA LYS A 40 17.88 1.99 15.13
C LYS A 40 16.78 2.90 15.63
N THR A 41 16.01 3.47 14.72
CA THR A 41 14.91 4.39 15.03
C THR A 41 13.57 3.67 14.96
N TYR A 42 12.73 3.89 15.94
CA TYR A 42 11.38 3.32 16.11
C TYR A 42 10.37 4.43 16.37
N TYR A 43 9.10 4.13 16.15
CA TYR A 43 7.99 4.94 16.60
C TYR A 43 7.02 4.08 17.42
N TYR A 44 6.63 4.56 18.58
CA TYR A 44 5.69 3.89 19.47
C TYR A 44 4.33 4.58 19.36
N ALA A 45 3.30 3.81 19.02
CA ALA A 45 1.95 4.33 18.86
C ALA A 45 1.40 4.83 20.21
N GLN A 46 0.70 5.97 20.18
CA GLN A 46 0.22 6.64 21.39
C GLN A 46 -0.87 5.84 22.12
N ASP A 47 -1.69 5.10 21.39
CA ASP A 47 -2.81 4.30 21.90
C ASP A 47 -2.39 2.95 22.51
N THR A 48 -1.33 2.37 22.00
CA THR A 48 -0.89 1.02 22.37
C THR A 48 0.46 0.97 23.06
N ASN A 49 1.26 2.03 22.99
CA ASN A 49 2.67 2.10 23.41
C ASN A 49 3.54 0.98 22.78
N LYS A 50 3.14 0.47 21.59
CA LYS A 50 3.86 -0.56 20.86
C LYS A 50 4.56 0.03 19.64
N LYS A 51 5.67 -0.60 19.26
CA LYS A 51 6.36 -0.26 18.01
C LYS A 51 5.41 -0.43 16.83
N VAL A 52 5.35 0.58 15.96
CA VAL A 52 4.60 0.48 14.71
C VAL A 52 5.41 -0.28 13.66
N THR A 53 4.72 -0.89 12.70
CA THR A 53 5.31 -1.60 11.56
C THR A 53 4.58 -1.21 10.27
N GLY A 54 5.23 -1.42 9.12
CA GLY A 54 4.68 -1.09 7.81
C GLY A 54 4.62 0.42 7.54
N LEU A 55 3.78 0.80 6.59
CA LEU A 55 3.56 2.20 6.22
C LEU A 55 2.78 2.94 7.31
N ARG A 56 3.27 4.12 7.70
CA ARG A 56 2.62 4.99 8.69
C ARG A 56 2.70 6.45 8.26
N SER A 57 1.63 7.19 8.55
CA SER A 57 1.63 8.65 8.48
C SER A 57 1.79 9.20 9.90
N ILE A 58 2.87 9.95 10.14
CA ILE A 58 3.17 10.57 11.44
C ILE A 58 3.40 12.05 11.18
N ASP A 59 2.63 12.92 11.83
CA ASP A 59 2.69 14.37 11.66
C ASP A 59 2.62 14.80 10.18
N GLY A 60 1.78 14.11 9.40
CA GLY A 60 1.56 14.39 7.98
C GLY A 60 2.69 13.95 7.04
N LYS A 61 3.67 13.19 7.54
CA LYS A 61 4.74 12.58 6.74
C LYS A 61 4.64 11.06 6.72
N LEU A 62 5.01 10.46 5.61
CA LEU A 62 5.03 9.01 5.43
C LEU A 62 6.37 8.43 5.91
N TYR A 63 6.28 7.30 6.59
CA TYR A 63 7.41 6.51 7.05
C TYR A 63 7.11 5.03 6.86
N TYR A 64 8.15 4.25 6.64
CA TYR A 64 8.04 2.80 6.58
C TYR A 64 8.91 2.16 7.66
N PHE A 65 8.32 1.20 8.37
CA PHE A 65 8.98 0.43 9.43
C PHE A 65 8.96 -1.05 9.04
N ASP A 66 10.06 -1.74 9.21
CA ASP A 66 10.13 -3.18 8.95
C ASP A 66 9.31 -4.01 9.96
N ALA A 67 9.34 -5.32 9.82
CA ALA A 67 8.60 -6.23 10.72
C ALA A 67 9.04 -6.14 12.19
N ASN A 68 10.25 -5.63 12.47
CA ASN A 68 10.78 -5.41 13.81
C ASN A 68 10.51 -3.98 14.32
N GLY A 69 9.80 -3.17 13.55
CA GLY A 69 9.49 -1.78 13.84
C GLY A 69 10.66 -0.81 13.61
N VAL A 70 11.71 -1.22 12.90
CA VAL A 70 12.84 -0.34 12.59
C VAL A 70 12.49 0.55 11.39
N LYS A 71 12.61 1.87 11.56
CA LYS A 71 12.42 2.83 10.47
C LYS A 71 13.39 2.56 9.33
N GLN A 72 12.87 2.53 8.12
CA GLN A 72 13.63 2.35 6.90
C GLN A 72 13.79 3.70 6.17
N ASP A 73 15.04 4.08 5.89
CA ASP A 73 15.34 5.36 5.24
C ASP A 73 15.47 5.23 3.70
N ASN A 74 15.73 4.01 3.18
CA ASN A 74 15.91 3.75 1.76
C ASN A 74 14.60 3.34 1.09
N VAL A 75 13.52 4.05 1.36
CA VAL A 75 12.20 3.79 0.78
C VAL A 75 11.73 4.99 -0.02
N THR A 76 11.04 4.72 -1.13
CA THR A 76 10.43 5.73 -1.97
C THR A 76 8.91 5.54 -1.94
N PHE A 77 8.16 6.61 -1.62
CA PHE A 77 6.71 6.56 -1.56
C PHE A 77 6.10 7.05 -2.86
N GLY A 78 5.16 6.29 -3.36
CA GLY A 78 4.30 6.66 -4.47
C GLY A 78 2.85 6.40 -4.14
N ILE A 79 1.97 6.92 -4.96
CA ILE A 79 0.53 6.65 -4.94
C ILE A 79 0.07 6.29 -6.34
N ASP A 80 -1.00 5.55 -6.46
CA ASP A 80 -1.77 5.44 -7.68
C ASP A 80 -3.10 6.17 -7.53
N VAL A 81 -3.61 6.72 -8.63
CA VAL A 81 -4.84 7.51 -8.65
C VAL A 81 -5.61 7.31 -9.94
N SER A 82 -6.92 7.52 -9.86
CA SER A 82 -7.84 7.45 -10.98
C SER A 82 -9.01 8.41 -10.75
N LYS A 83 -10.06 8.30 -11.56
CA LYS A 83 -11.30 9.06 -11.40
C LYS A 83 -11.94 8.96 -10.00
N TYR A 84 -11.56 7.97 -9.22
CA TYR A 84 -12.10 7.76 -7.88
C TYR A 84 -11.46 8.65 -6.80
N GLN A 85 -10.31 9.28 -7.11
CA GLN A 85 -9.61 10.21 -6.23
C GLN A 85 -9.71 11.64 -6.77
N SER A 86 -10.86 12.28 -6.59
CA SER A 86 -11.05 13.70 -6.95
C SER A 86 -10.66 14.64 -5.80
N GLY A 87 -10.35 15.90 -6.12
CA GLY A 87 -10.13 16.97 -5.14
C GLY A 87 -8.85 16.81 -4.32
N LEU A 88 -7.81 16.18 -4.87
CA LEU A 88 -6.54 15.95 -4.17
C LEU A 88 -5.74 17.25 -3.99
N ASP A 89 -5.23 17.47 -2.78
CA ASP A 89 -4.21 18.49 -2.51
C ASP A 89 -2.81 17.95 -2.83
N TRP A 90 -2.38 18.18 -4.06
CA TRP A 90 -1.09 17.69 -4.57
C TRP A 90 0.11 18.27 -3.82
N ASN A 91 0.01 19.49 -3.30
CA ASN A 91 1.06 20.08 -2.47
C ASN A 91 1.17 19.37 -1.12
N LYS A 92 0.04 19.01 -0.52
CA LYS A 92 0.02 18.23 0.73
C LYS A 92 0.56 16.81 0.50
N ILE A 93 0.18 16.18 -0.62
CA ILE A 93 0.72 14.87 -1.03
C ILE A 93 2.25 14.95 -1.18
N LYS A 94 2.77 15.94 -1.89
CA LYS A 94 4.23 16.13 -2.01
C LYS A 94 4.91 16.34 -0.67
N LYS A 95 4.34 17.18 0.19
CA LYS A 95 4.87 17.46 1.53
C LYS A 95 4.87 16.24 2.45
N SER A 96 3.99 15.27 2.23
CA SER A 96 3.95 14.02 3.01
C SER A 96 5.12 13.07 2.72
N GLY A 97 5.92 13.34 1.67
CA GLY A 97 7.06 12.51 1.27
C GLY A 97 6.80 11.64 0.04
N VAL A 98 5.61 11.74 -0.56
CA VAL A 98 5.32 11.12 -1.86
C VAL A 98 6.21 11.75 -2.92
N SER A 99 6.87 10.96 -3.75
CA SER A 99 7.80 11.38 -4.78
C SER A 99 7.34 11.06 -6.20
N PHE A 100 6.41 10.13 -6.35
CA PHE A 100 5.85 9.75 -7.65
C PHE A 100 4.38 9.38 -7.57
N VAL A 101 3.74 9.40 -8.71
CA VAL A 101 2.34 8.95 -8.88
C VAL A 101 2.21 8.11 -10.14
N ILE A 102 1.40 7.06 -10.08
CA ILE A 102 0.97 6.27 -11.24
C ILE A 102 -0.50 6.59 -11.49
N ILE A 103 -0.80 7.25 -12.60
CA ILE A 103 -2.13 7.79 -12.91
C ILE A 103 -2.85 6.85 -13.89
N ARG A 104 -4.08 6.48 -13.61
CA ARG A 104 -4.87 5.75 -14.61
C ARG A 104 -5.09 6.62 -15.84
N ILE A 105 -4.51 6.21 -16.96
CA ILE A 105 -4.70 6.93 -18.23
C ILE A 105 -6.03 6.57 -18.88
N GLY A 106 -6.47 5.33 -18.72
CA GLY A 106 -7.71 4.84 -19.28
C GLY A 106 -8.05 3.42 -18.82
N TYR A 107 -9.14 2.92 -19.33
CA TYR A 107 -9.60 1.56 -19.09
C TYR A 107 -10.46 1.06 -20.26
N ARG A 108 -10.52 -0.26 -20.42
CA ARG A 108 -11.52 -0.89 -21.27
C ARG A 108 -12.75 -1.25 -20.43
N GLY A 109 -13.94 -0.91 -20.94
CA GLY A 109 -15.20 -1.17 -20.24
C GLY A 109 -15.52 -2.66 -20.11
N TYR A 110 -16.23 -3.02 -19.06
CA TYR A 110 -16.64 -4.41 -18.76
C TYR A 110 -17.69 -5.00 -19.73
N GLY A 111 -18.47 -4.13 -20.40
CA GLY A 111 -19.54 -4.57 -21.31
C GLY A 111 -19.00 -5.30 -22.54
N ALA A 112 -19.87 -6.04 -23.22
CA ALA A 112 -19.52 -6.83 -24.41
C ALA A 112 -18.81 -5.99 -25.51
N ALA A 113 -19.18 -4.71 -25.67
CA ALA A 113 -18.54 -3.82 -26.63
C ALA A 113 -17.08 -3.48 -26.30
N GLY A 114 -16.65 -3.60 -25.01
CA GLY A 114 -15.28 -3.35 -24.61
C GLY A 114 -14.74 -1.99 -25.05
N ASN A 115 -15.52 -0.93 -24.91
CA ASN A 115 -15.11 0.39 -25.36
C ASN A 115 -13.91 0.91 -24.57
N LEU A 116 -12.95 1.53 -25.26
CA LEU A 116 -11.85 2.25 -24.62
C LEU A 116 -12.36 3.57 -24.04
N VAL A 117 -12.00 3.83 -22.80
CA VAL A 117 -12.40 5.04 -22.09
C VAL A 117 -11.16 5.69 -21.50
N LYS A 118 -10.86 6.92 -21.88
CA LYS A 118 -9.87 7.74 -21.19
C LYS A 118 -10.38 8.06 -19.80
N ASP A 119 -9.53 7.96 -18.77
CA ASP A 119 -9.94 8.32 -17.42
C ASP A 119 -10.28 9.82 -17.36
N PRO A 120 -11.49 10.20 -16.90
CA PRO A 120 -11.92 11.60 -16.90
C PRO A 120 -11.06 12.53 -16.03
N MET A 121 -10.34 11.97 -15.03
CA MET A 121 -9.44 12.75 -14.17
C MET A 121 -7.98 12.72 -14.63
N PHE A 122 -7.67 12.02 -15.72
CA PHE A 122 -6.29 11.87 -16.18
C PHE A 122 -5.59 13.22 -16.40
N GLU A 123 -6.23 14.14 -17.13
CA GLU A 123 -5.63 15.45 -17.45
C GLU A 123 -5.37 16.28 -16.21
N GLU A 124 -6.34 16.31 -15.30
CA GLU A 124 -6.23 17.05 -14.04
C GLU A 124 -5.11 16.48 -13.16
N HIS A 125 -5.12 15.17 -12.95
CA HIS A 125 -4.10 14.51 -12.14
C HIS A 125 -2.70 14.67 -12.73
N PHE A 126 -2.56 14.48 -14.05
CA PHE A 126 -1.27 14.60 -14.73
C PHE A 126 -0.71 16.03 -14.57
N THR A 127 -1.51 17.05 -14.85
CA THR A 127 -1.11 18.46 -14.76
C THR A 127 -0.74 18.84 -13.33
N ASN A 128 -1.60 18.49 -12.38
CA ASN A 128 -1.42 18.89 -10.98
C ASN A 128 -0.24 18.16 -10.31
N ALA A 129 -0.06 16.87 -10.61
CA ALA A 129 1.09 16.09 -10.12
C ALA A 129 2.42 16.68 -10.63
N ARG A 130 2.49 17.00 -11.92
CA ARG A 130 3.66 17.66 -12.52
C ARG A 130 3.94 19.02 -11.89
N ASN A 131 2.91 19.84 -11.71
CA ASN A 131 3.04 21.16 -11.07
C ASN A 131 3.53 21.06 -9.61
N ALA A 132 3.16 19.99 -8.90
CA ALA A 132 3.66 19.70 -7.56
C ALA A 132 5.08 19.11 -7.54
N GLY A 133 5.69 18.86 -8.70
CA GLY A 133 7.04 18.30 -8.82
C GLY A 133 7.11 16.81 -8.48
N LEU A 134 6.03 16.07 -8.73
CA LEU A 134 6.02 14.60 -8.65
C LEU A 134 6.51 14.00 -9.98
N LYS A 135 7.19 12.88 -9.89
CA LYS A 135 7.44 12.01 -11.04
C LYS A 135 6.14 11.31 -11.42
N VAL A 136 5.90 11.13 -12.72
CA VAL A 136 4.65 10.57 -13.22
C VAL A 136 4.90 9.34 -14.08
N GLY A 137 4.18 8.27 -13.76
CA GLY A 137 3.89 7.14 -14.62
C GLY A 137 2.38 7.03 -14.84
N VAL A 138 1.98 6.10 -15.69
CA VAL A 138 0.56 5.84 -15.93
C VAL A 138 0.26 4.34 -15.92
N TYR A 139 -0.99 3.98 -15.67
CA TYR A 139 -1.46 2.62 -15.88
C TYR A 139 -2.74 2.60 -16.70
N PHE A 140 -2.94 1.51 -17.42
CA PHE A 140 -4.18 1.24 -18.14
C PHE A 140 -4.84 0.00 -17.55
N PHE A 141 -6.09 0.14 -17.09
CA PHE A 141 -6.86 -0.99 -16.57
C PHE A 141 -7.43 -1.79 -17.74
N THR A 142 -6.84 -2.94 -17.99
CA THR A 142 -7.18 -3.78 -19.14
C THR A 142 -8.40 -4.65 -18.91
N GLN A 143 -9.17 -4.83 -19.95
CA GLN A 143 -10.18 -5.87 -20.13
C GLN A 143 -10.07 -6.49 -21.53
N ALA A 144 -8.89 -6.40 -22.14
CA ALA A 144 -8.59 -7.06 -23.41
C ALA A 144 -8.75 -8.59 -23.29
N VAL A 145 -9.36 -9.20 -24.29
CA VAL A 145 -9.58 -10.64 -24.35
C VAL A 145 -8.75 -11.33 -25.45
N ASN A 146 -8.00 -10.57 -26.21
CA ASN A 146 -7.06 -11.01 -27.25
C ASN A 146 -5.99 -9.96 -27.52
N GLU A 147 -4.97 -10.35 -28.29
CA GLU A 147 -3.81 -9.51 -28.63
C GLU A 147 -4.20 -8.23 -29.39
N ALA A 148 -5.18 -8.31 -30.29
CA ALA A 148 -5.63 -7.14 -31.06
C ALA A 148 -6.23 -6.06 -30.14
N GLU A 149 -7.03 -6.47 -29.17
CA GLU A 149 -7.58 -5.53 -28.18
C GLU A 149 -6.49 -4.97 -27.24
N ALA A 150 -5.50 -5.76 -26.88
CA ALA A 150 -4.36 -5.26 -26.09
C ALA A 150 -3.56 -4.21 -26.87
N GLN A 151 -3.36 -4.41 -28.17
CA GLN A 151 -2.73 -3.41 -29.05
C GLN A 151 -3.57 -2.14 -29.15
N GLU A 152 -4.90 -2.24 -29.27
CA GLU A 152 -5.79 -1.07 -29.24
C GLU A 152 -5.66 -0.27 -27.92
N GLU A 153 -5.49 -0.97 -26.78
CA GLU A 153 -5.27 -0.34 -25.47
C GLU A 153 -3.94 0.43 -25.44
N ALA A 154 -2.87 -0.16 -25.97
CA ALA A 154 -1.57 0.48 -26.11
C ALA A 154 -1.62 1.74 -27.01
N ASP A 155 -2.31 1.64 -28.14
CA ASP A 155 -2.52 2.77 -29.05
C ASP A 155 -3.36 3.86 -28.40
N GLY A 156 -4.38 3.47 -27.61
CA GLY A 156 -5.19 4.38 -26.80
C GLY A 156 -4.36 5.13 -25.75
N CYS A 157 -3.39 4.46 -25.12
CA CYS A 157 -2.44 5.11 -24.21
C CYS A 157 -1.57 6.13 -24.94
N ASN A 158 -1.00 5.78 -26.08
CA ASN A 158 -0.17 6.68 -26.90
C ASN A 158 -0.98 7.91 -27.36
N TRP A 159 -2.21 7.71 -27.80
CA TRP A 159 -3.11 8.79 -28.17
C TRP A 159 -3.41 9.72 -26.98
N ALA A 160 -3.73 9.17 -25.81
CA ALA A 160 -4.07 9.93 -24.62
C ALA A 160 -2.85 10.68 -24.05
N LEU A 161 -1.64 10.12 -24.16
CA LEU A 161 -0.40 10.79 -23.80
C LEU A 161 -0.09 11.99 -24.69
N ASN A 162 -0.45 11.91 -25.97
CA ASN A 162 -0.25 13.00 -26.93
C ASN A 162 1.18 13.60 -26.87
N GLY A 163 2.20 12.72 -26.91
CA GLY A 163 3.62 13.11 -26.90
C GLY A 163 4.18 13.55 -25.53
N ARG A 164 3.39 13.47 -24.47
CA ARG A 164 3.88 13.77 -23.11
C ARG A 164 4.88 12.72 -22.63
N MET A 165 5.97 13.19 -22.03
CA MET A 165 6.98 12.31 -21.46
C MET A 165 6.60 11.83 -20.05
N LEU A 166 6.88 10.59 -19.78
CA LEU A 166 6.71 9.94 -18.47
C LEU A 166 8.06 9.74 -17.80
N ASP A 167 8.08 9.69 -16.45
CA ASP A 167 9.27 9.31 -15.67
C ASP A 167 9.31 7.82 -15.39
N TYR A 168 8.15 7.14 -15.47
CA TYR A 168 7.98 5.71 -15.30
C TYR A 168 7.26 5.12 -16.51
N PRO A 169 7.34 3.81 -16.74
CA PRO A 169 6.66 3.17 -17.87
C PRO A 169 5.14 3.27 -17.77
N ILE A 170 4.47 2.88 -18.84
CA ILE A 170 3.04 2.56 -18.84
C ILE A 170 2.89 1.17 -18.20
N PHE A 171 2.10 1.06 -17.14
CA PHE A 171 1.83 -0.21 -16.48
C PHE A 171 0.56 -0.84 -17.07
N TYR A 172 0.68 -2.11 -17.45
CA TYR A 172 -0.44 -2.92 -17.87
C TYR A 172 -1.10 -3.53 -16.62
N ASP A 173 -2.27 -3.02 -16.24
CA ASP A 173 -2.98 -3.41 -15.02
C ASP A 173 -4.03 -4.48 -15.34
N THR A 174 -3.74 -5.71 -14.93
CA THR A 174 -4.62 -6.88 -15.13
C THR A 174 -5.04 -7.45 -13.79
N GLU A 175 -6.30 -7.26 -13.44
CA GLU A 175 -6.89 -7.74 -12.19
C GLU A 175 -8.32 -8.23 -12.41
N ALA A 176 -8.89 -8.88 -11.39
CA ALA A 176 -10.30 -9.22 -11.44
C ALA A 176 -11.16 -7.95 -11.46
N SER A 177 -12.17 -7.92 -12.31
CA SER A 177 -13.06 -6.77 -12.39
C SER A 177 -13.82 -6.57 -11.07
N THR A 178 -14.17 -5.33 -10.77
CA THR A 178 -15.07 -4.99 -9.65
C THR A 178 -16.55 -5.19 -10.02
N ALA A 179 -16.84 -5.59 -11.26
CA ALA A 179 -18.18 -5.97 -11.69
C ALA A 179 -18.70 -7.18 -10.87
N PRO A 180 -20.00 -7.46 -10.85
CA PRO A 180 -20.51 -8.69 -10.24
C PRO A 180 -19.65 -9.87 -10.69
N ARG A 181 -19.21 -10.70 -9.74
CA ARG A 181 -18.19 -11.74 -9.89
C ARG A 181 -18.31 -12.50 -11.20
N GLY A 182 -17.27 -12.50 -12.04
CA GLY A 182 -17.21 -13.21 -13.31
C GLY A 182 -17.92 -12.53 -14.48
N THR A 183 -18.29 -11.26 -14.37
CA THR A 183 -18.95 -10.51 -15.46
C THR A 183 -18.03 -9.54 -16.19
N GLY A 184 -16.80 -9.34 -15.72
CA GLY A 184 -15.78 -8.62 -16.48
C GLY A 184 -15.35 -9.43 -17.70
N ARG A 185 -15.09 -8.77 -18.81
CA ARG A 185 -14.73 -9.44 -20.09
C ARG A 185 -13.53 -10.36 -19.94
N ALA A 186 -12.49 -9.89 -19.22
CA ALA A 186 -11.25 -10.62 -19.03
C ALA A 186 -11.26 -11.57 -17.82
N ASP A 187 -12.31 -11.60 -16.99
CA ASP A 187 -12.34 -12.40 -15.76
C ASP A 187 -12.19 -13.90 -16.01
N GLY A 188 -12.69 -14.37 -17.16
CA GLY A 188 -12.63 -15.78 -17.56
C GLY A 188 -11.37 -16.20 -18.32
N LEU A 189 -10.45 -15.28 -18.58
CA LEU A 189 -9.23 -15.61 -19.33
C LEU A 189 -8.28 -16.48 -18.50
N GLY A 190 -7.75 -17.53 -19.16
CA GLY A 190 -6.66 -18.33 -18.62
C GLY A 190 -5.32 -17.58 -18.58
N VAL A 191 -4.34 -18.16 -17.89
CA VAL A 191 -2.98 -17.57 -17.77
C VAL A 191 -2.35 -17.37 -19.14
N GLU A 192 -2.49 -18.32 -20.06
CA GLU A 192 -1.90 -18.25 -21.40
C GLU A 192 -2.42 -17.04 -22.19
N ASP A 193 -3.74 -16.83 -22.24
CA ASP A 193 -4.35 -15.74 -23.01
C ASP A 193 -4.05 -14.38 -22.36
N ARG A 194 -4.05 -14.29 -21.02
CA ARG A 194 -3.58 -13.09 -20.31
C ARG A 194 -2.13 -12.75 -20.64
N THR A 195 -1.26 -13.77 -20.73
CA THR A 195 0.14 -13.59 -21.09
C THR A 195 0.27 -13.08 -22.52
N LYS A 196 -0.48 -13.64 -23.48
CA LYS A 196 -0.48 -13.14 -24.87
C LYS A 196 -0.89 -11.68 -24.95
N CYS A 197 -1.96 -11.29 -24.24
CA CYS A 197 -2.37 -9.88 -24.17
C CYS A 197 -1.29 -8.98 -23.55
N ALA A 198 -0.55 -9.46 -22.56
CA ALA A 198 0.46 -8.66 -21.88
C ALA A 198 1.75 -8.45 -22.69
N ILE A 199 2.03 -9.29 -23.69
CA ILE A 199 3.24 -9.22 -24.55
C ILE A 199 2.95 -8.66 -25.95
N ALA A 200 1.67 -8.47 -26.31
CA ALA A 200 1.27 -7.87 -27.59
C ALA A 200 1.55 -6.36 -27.61
#